data_0a1ce1dd68b540c6b3d74421867b2586
#
_entry.id   0a1ce1dd68b540c6b3d74421867b2586
#
_cell.length_a   1.000
_cell.length_b   1.000
_cell.length_c   1.000
_cell.angle_alpha   90.00
_cell.angle_beta   90.00
_cell.angle_gamma   90.00
#
_symmetry.space_group_name_H-M   'P 1'
#
loop_
_entity.id
_entity.type
_entity.pdbx_description
1 polymer ?
#
loop_
_entity_poly.entity_id
_entity_poly.type
_entity_poly.pdbx_seq_one_letter_code
_entity_poly.pdbx_strand_id
1 'polypeptide(L)'
;GGGFVGIHSASGSERSWPYFWRVLGGSFLYHPKFQKFTIHVADRSHFSTRHMQADFEWEDECYHLQYLNPDLHPLLTTNPTRLDDNQRERHPFGLVRESLPLAWTLEADGGREFYTSLGHNKESYANPILYRHILGGILWAMGDQ
;
A
#
# COMPACT_ATOMS: atom_id res chain seq x y z
N GLY A 1 19.20 -8.57 2.79
CA GLY A 1 19.34 -9.28 1.52
C GLY A 1 18.18 -10.21 1.17
N GLY A 2 17.18 -10.40 2.03
CA GLY A 2 15.99 -11.23 1.75
C GLY A 2 14.83 -10.41 1.19
N GLY A 3 13.74 -11.11 0.82
CA GLY A 3 12.46 -10.48 0.47
C GLY A 3 11.56 -10.35 1.69
N PHE A 4 10.79 -9.27 1.76
CA PHE A 4 9.74 -9.08 2.75
C PHE A 4 8.44 -8.68 2.06
N VAL A 5 7.31 -9.19 2.55
CA VAL A 5 5.98 -8.88 2.02
C VAL A 5 5.09 -8.44 3.16
N GLY A 6 4.69 -7.18 3.14
CA GLY A 6 3.74 -6.60 4.07
C GLY A 6 2.34 -6.50 3.46
N ILE A 7 1.32 -6.94 4.19
CA ILE A 7 -0.07 -6.86 3.75
C ILE A 7 -0.90 -6.18 4.83
N HIS A 8 -1.69 -5.21 4.41
CA HIS A 8 -2.69 -4.51 5.21
C HIS A 8 -2.11 -4.03 6.56
N SER A 9 -2.54 -4.63 7.67
CA SER A 9 -2.15 -4.23 9.03
C SER A 9 -0.67 -4.47 9.38
N ALA A 10 0.14 -5.02 8.48
CA ALA A 10 1.59 -5.10 8.66
C ALA A 10 2.19 -3.73 8.97
N SER A 11 1.69 -2.64 8.36
CA SER A 11 2.14 -1.27 8.64
C SER A 11 1.78 -0.76 10.04
N GLY A 12 0.86 -1.42 10.73
CA GLY A 12 0.49 -1.16 12.13
C GLY A 12 1.31 -1.94 13.15
N SER A 13 2.17 -2.85 12.70
CA SER A 13 3.04 -3.65 13.55
C SER A 13 4.30 -2.89 13.96
N GLU A 14 4.97 -3.34 15.02
CA GLU A 14 6.29 -2.86 15.46
C GLU A 14 6.42 -1.33 15.51
N ARG A 15 5.38 -0.64 15.98
CA ARG A 15 5.30 0.84 15.97
C ARG A 15 6.42 1.55 16.73
N SER A 16 7.04 0.87 17.68
CA SER A 16 8.16 1.39 18.46
C SER A 16 9.53 1.08 17.84
N TRP A 17 9.57 0.40 16.69
CA TRP A 17 10.80 0.00 16.04
C TRP A 17 11.03 0.72 14.70
N PRO A 18 11.81 1.86 14.71
CA PRO A 18 12.02 2.69 13.50
C PRO A 18 12.60 1.95 12.31
N TYR A 19 13.44 0.95 12.55
CA TYR A 19 14.00 0.13 11.48
C TYR A 19 12.91 -0.60 10.70
N PHE A 20 11.91 -1.17 11.39
CA PHE A 20 10.83 -1.92 10.76
C PHE A 20 10.04 -1.06 9.75
N TRP A 21 9.54 0.13 10.17
CA TRP A 21 8.78 0.96 9.24
C TRP A 21 9.64 1.63 8.16
N ARG A 22 10.94 1.82 8.41
CA ARG A 22 11.87 2.27 7.37
C ARG A 22 12.01 1.21 6.28
N VAL A 23 12.14 -0.06 6.62
CA VAL A 23 12.22 -1.19 5.68
C VAL A 23 10.87 -1.41 5.01
N LEU A 24 9.76 -1.42 5.76
CA LEU A 24 8.40 -1.55 5.21
C LEU A 24 8.02 -0.40 4.28
N GLY A 25 8.62 0.77 4.45
CA GLY A 25 8.34 1.95 3.65
C GLY A 25 7.37 2.94 4.30
N GLY A 26 6.81 2.64 5.47
CA GLY A 26 5.92 3.53 6.21
C GLY A 26 5.30 2.88 7.43
N SER A 27 4.61 3.68 8.25
CA SER A 27 3.90 3.24 9.45
C SER A 27 2.45 3.71 9.40
N PHE A 28 1.53 2.84 9.83
CA PHE A 28 0.11 3.16 9.91
C PHE A 28 -0.16 4.36 10.83
N LEU A 29 -0.96 5.30 10.36
CA LEU A 29 -1.41 6.45 11.13
C LEU A 29 -2.88 6.32 11.51
N TYR A 30 -3.77 6.29 10.54
CA TYR A 30 -5.21 6.07 10.70
C TYR A 30 -5.84 5.63 9.36
N HIS A 31 -7.12 5.30 9.37
CA HIS A 31 -7.96 5.18 8.18
C HIS A 31 -9.34 5.83 8.44
N PRO A 32 -10.01 6.39 7.43
CA PRO A 32 -11.42 6.74 7.52
C PRO A 32 -12.27 5.46 7.56
N LYS A 33 -13.60 5.60 7.66
CA LYS A 33 -14.51 4.45 7.60
C LYS A 33 -14.27 3.60 6.35
N PHE A 34 -14.56 2.32 6.45
CA PHE A 34 -14.60 1.39 5.33
C PHE A 34 -15.53 1.92 4.23
N GLN A 35 -15.05 2.04 3.00
CA GLN A 35 -15.77 2.70 1.91
C GLN A 35 -15.23 2.29 0.54
N LYS A 36 -16.01 2.64 -0.50
CA LYS A 36 -15.54 2.56 -1.90
C LYS A 36 -14.69 3.78 -2.25
N PHE A 37 -13.63 3.54 -3.01
CA PHE A 37 -12.77 4.58 -3.58
C PHE A 37 -12.12 4.10 -4.87
N THR A 38 -11.70 5.05 -5.70
CA THR A 38 -11.00 4.73 -6.94
C THR A 38 -9.53 4.49 -6.66
N ILE A 39 -9.01 3.37 -7.15
CA ILE A 39 -7.58 3.06 -7.18
C ILE A 39 -7.02 3.39 -8.57
N HIS A 40 -5.89 4.08 -8.59
CA HIS A 40 -5.09 4.38 -9.78
C HIS A 40 -3.86 3.47 -9.81
N VAL A 41 -3.63 2.78 -10.91
CA VAL A 41 -2.44 1.95 -11.11
C VAL A 41 -1.30 2.83 -11.58
N ALA A 42 -0.38 3.14 -10.66
CA ALA A 42 0.75 4.04 -10.91
C ALA A 42 1.82 3.40 -11.79
N ASP A 43 2.09 2.10 -11.62
CA ASP A 43 2.96 1.32 -12.51
C ASP A 43 2.18 0.14 -13.08
N ARG A 44 1.89 0.19 -14.39
CA ARG A 44 1.18 -0.86 -15.13
C ARG A 44 2.09 -1.94 -15.71
N SER A 45 3.39 -1.75 -15.61
CA SER A 45 4.38 -2.71 -16.10
C SER A 45 4.78 -3.73 -15.05
N HIS A 46 4.62 -3.38 -13.77
CA HIS A 46 5.02 -4.22 -12.66
C HIS A 46 4.21 -5.52 -12.60
N PHE A 47 4.87 -6.61 -12.24
CA PHE A 47 4.28 -7.96 -12.24
C PHE A 47 3.02 -8.07 -11.38
N SER A 48 2.95 -7.34 -10.27
CA SER A 48 1.80 -7.34 -9.35
C SER A 48 0.60 -6.53 -9.85
N THR A 49 0.77 -5.67 -10.86
CA THR A 49 -0.27 -4.71 -11.30
C THR A 49 -0.64 -4.81 -12.77
N ARG A 50 0.18 -5.44 -13.61
CA ARG A 50 -0.02 -5.52 -15.07
C ARG A 50 -1.34 -6.16 -15.52
N HIS A 51 -2.01 -6.91 -14.63
CA HIS A 51 -3.32 -7.52 -14.89
C HIS A 51 -4.50 -6.61 -14.57
N MET A 52 -4.25 -5.44 -13.96
CA MET A 52 -5.27 -4.49 -13.53
C MET A 52 -5.62 -3.50 -14.65
N GLN A 53 -6.84 -2.95 -14.59
CA GLN A 53 -7.19 -1.76 -15.36
C GLN A 53 -6.44 -0.54 -14.80
N ALA A 54 -6.30 0.53 -15.61
CA ALA A 54 -5.61 1.74 -15.18
C ALA A 54 -6.23 2.37 -13.92
N ASP A 55 -7.58 2.36 -13.88
CA ASP A 55 -8.38 2.81 -12.76
C ASP A 55 -9.47 1.79 -12.46
N PHE A 56 -9.76 1.54 -11.20
CA PHE A 56 -10.85 0.66 -10.79
C PHE A 56 -11.39 1.03 -9.42
N GLU A 57 -12.67 0.69 -9.18
CA GLU A 57 -13.28 0.86 -7.87
C GLU A 57 -12.93 -0.29 -6.95
N TRP A 58 -12.60 0.05 -5.71
CA TRP A 58 -12.28 -0.90 -4.64
C TRP A 58 -12.98 -0.49 -3.35
N GLU A 59 -13.32 -1.44 -2.51
CA GLU A 59 -13.94 -1.20 -1.22
C GLU A 59 -13.06 -1.77 -0.11
N ASP A 60 -12.52 -0.89 0.73
CA ASP A 60 -11.57 -1.26 1.78
C ASP A 60 -11.44 -0.15 2.83
N GLU A 61 -10.56 -0.34 3.80
CA GLU A 61 -9.99 0.70 4.64
C GLU A 61 -8.87 1.42 3.89
N CYS A 62 -9.05 2.71 3.61
CA CYS A 62 -7.99 3.48 2.97
C CYS A 62 -6.97 3.95 4.02
N TYR A 63 -5.84 3.26 4.11
CA TYR A 63 -4.81 3.57 5.11
C TYR A 63 -4.06 4.85 4.78
N HIS A 64 -4.05 5.78 5.74
CA HIS A 64 -3.12 6.89 5.80
C HIS A 64 -1.90 6.47 6.60
N LEU A 65 -0.73 6.74 6.05
CA LEU A 65 0.56 6.32 6.58
C LEU A 65 1.43 7.53 6.91
N GLN A 66 2.27 7.37 7.91
CA GLN A 66 3.30 8.34 8.30
C GLN A 66 4.69 7.74 8.07
N TYR A 67 5.71 8.58 8.08
CA TYR A 67 7.11 8.18 7.89
C TYR A 67 7.34 7.44 6.56
N LEU A 68 6.60 7.84 5.50
CA LEU A 68 6.78 7.24 4.18
C LEU A 68 8.22 7.41 3.72
N ASN A 69 8.81 6.30 3.30
CA ASN A 69 10.15 6.30 2.73
C ASN A 69 10.11 7.04 1.37
N PRO A 70 10.97 8.05 1.14
CA PRO A 70 10.97 8.80 -0.12
C PRO A 70 11.37 7.97 -1.35
N ASP A 71 12.06 6.85 -1.14
CA ASP A 71 12.56 5.99 -2.20
C ASP A 71 11.56 4.88 -2.60
N LEU A 72 10.36 4.84 -1.98
CA LEU A 72 9.34 3.87 -2.36
C LEU A 72 8.89 4.09 -3.81
N HIS A 73 8.72 2.99 -4.55
CA HIS A 73 8.17 2.98 -5.90
C HIS A 73 6.67 2.64 -5.82
N PRO A 74 5.76 3.63 -6.05
CA PRO A 74 4.33 3.41 -5.91
C PRO A 74 3.79 2.52 -7.02
N LEU A 75 3.01 1.53 -6.65
CA LEU A 75 2.31 0.63 -7.58
C LEU A 75 0.83 0.98 -7.71
N LEU A 76 0.19 1.27 -6.58
CA LEU A 76 -1.20 1.68 -6.49
C LEU A 76 -1.32 2.96 -5.68
N THR A 77 -2.17 3.87 -6.13
CA THR A 77 -2.46 5.13 -5.45
C THR A 77 -3.95 5.42 -5.44
N THR A 78 -4.37 6.35 -4.59
CA THR A 78 -5.72 6.95 -4.62
C THR A 78 -5.64 8.45 -4.38
N ASN A 79 -6.72 9.16 -4.74
CA ASN A 79 -6.87 10.57 -4.36
C ASN A 79 -7.62 10.67 -3.02
N PRO A 80 -6.93 10.93 -1.90
CA PRO A 80 -7.56 10.97 -0.58
C PRO A 80 -8.51 12.16 -0.38
N THR A 81 -8.48 13.18 -1.25
CA THR A 81 -9.40 14.32 -1.14
C THR A 81 -10.84 13.93 -1.46
N ARG A 82 -11.03 12.79 -2.14
CA ARG A 82 -12.36 12.27 -2.52
C ARG A 82 -12.95 11.28 -1.51
N LEU A 83 -12.19 10.95 -0.45
CA LEU A 83 -12.68 10.08 0.62
C LEU A 83 -13.65 10.83 1.55
N ASP A 84 -14.65 10.11 2.05
CA ASP A 84 -15.42 10.53 3.22
C ASP A 84 -14.57 10.30 4.47
N ASP A 85 -13.84 11.36 4.86
CA ASP A 85 -12.83 11.30 5.91
C ASP A 85 -13.05 12.44 6.92
N ASN A 86 -13.62 12.10 8.08
CA ASN A 86 -13.83 12.99 9.20
C ASN A 86 -12.60 13.08 10.13
N GLN A 87 -11.53 12.37 9.85
CA GLN A 87 -10.30 12.35 10.63
C GLN A 87 -9.13 13.04 9.91
N ARG A 88 -9.40 13.71 8.80
CA ARG A 88 -8.39 14.36 7.95
C ARG A 88 -7.47 15.33 8.71
N GLU A 89 -8.00 15.98 9.75
CA GLU A 89 -7.23 16.89 10.61
C GLU A 89 -6.15 16.18 11.44
N ARG A 90 -6.26 14.85 11.59
CA ARG A 90 -5.24 14.04 12.29
C ARG A 90 -3.96 13.87 11.49
N HIS A 91 -3.97 14.23 10.21
CA HIS A 91 -2.76 14.16 9.39
C HIS A 91 -1.75 15.21 9.88
N PRO A 92 -0.55 14.83 10.35
CA PRO A 92 0.37 15.72 11.05
C PRO A 92 0.87 16.92 10.23
N PHE A 93 0.65 16.93 8.93
CA PHE A 93 1.11 17.99 8.03
C PHE A 93 -0.03 18.78 7.37
N GLY A 94 -1.27 18.53 7.74
CA GLY A 94 -2.44 19.21 7.12
C GLY A 94 -2.54 19.04 5.59
N LEU A 95 -1.60 18.32 5.00
CA LEU A 95 -1.47 18.16 3.56
C LEU A 95 -2.07 16.82 3.15
N VAL A 96 -3.30 16.89 2.72
CA VAL A 96 -3.84 15.83 1.89
C VAL A 96 -3.16 15.96 0.53
N ARG A 97 -2.14 15.15 0.28
CA ARG A 97 -1.56 15.02 -1.05
C ARG A 97 -2.65 14.53 -2.01
N GLU A 98 -2.64 15.00 -3.25
CA GLU A 98 -3.60 14.51 -4.26
C GLU A 98 -3.38 13.02 -4.62
N SER A 99 -2.24 12.48 -4.22
CA SER A 99 -1.88 11.07 -4.43
C SER A 99 -1.38 10.45 -3.14
N LEU A 100 -2.10 9.43 -2.67
CA LEU A 100 -1.77 8.63 -1.50
C LEU A 100 -1.35 7.23 -1.97
N PRO A 101 -0.13 6.75 -1.67
CA PRO A 101 0.28 5.40 -2.02
C PRO A 101 -0.49 4.37 -1.19
N LEU A 102 -1.00 3.34 -1.86
CA LEU A 102 -1.71 2.19 -1.26
C LEU A 102 -0.89 0.92 -1.34
N ALA A 103 -0.03 0.80 -2.36
CA ALA A 103 0.89 -0.30 -2.53
C ALA A 103 2.18 0.20 -3.19
N TRP A 104 3.29 -0.42 -2.85
CA TRP A 104 4.60 -0.05 -3.39
C TRP A 104 5.59 -1.20 -3.33
N THR A 105 6.71 -1.00 -4.00
CA THR A 105 7.94 -1.74 -3.77
C THR A 105 9.02 -0.81 -3.24
N LEU A 106 9.98 -1.38 -2.52
CA LEU A 106 11.12 -0.69 -1.97
C LEU A 106 12.32 -1.63 -1.95
N GLU A 107 13.47 -1.15 -2.36
CA GLU A 107 14.73 -1.84 -2.14
C GLU A 107 15.43 -1.19 -0.94
N ALA A 108 15.65 -1.97 0.12
CA ALA A 108 16.27 -1.49 1.35
C ALA A 108 17.26 -2.54 1.89
N ASP A 109 18.43 -2.08 2.30
CA ASP A 109 19.48 -2.91 2.92
C ASP A 109 19.83 -4.18 2.10
N GLY A 110 19.78 -4.07 0.77
CA GLY A 110 20.03 -5.17 -0.17
C GLY A 110 18.88 -6.18 -0.30
N GLY A 111 17.75 -5.93 0.35
CA GLY A 111 16.52 -6.71 0.26
C GLY A 111 15.47 -6.05 -0.61
N ARG A 112 14.38 -6.79 -0.89
CA ARG A 112 13.22 -6.34 -1.65
C ARG A 112 11.98 -6.38 -0.79
N GLU A 113 11.29 -5.26 -0.70
CA GLU A 113 10.09 -5.07 0.08
C GLU A 113 8.90 -4.82 -0.83
N PHE A 114 7.84 -5.58 -0.68
CA PHE A 114 6.53 -5.31 -1.28
C PHE A 114 5.52 -5.05 -0.18
N TYR A 115 4.76 -3.97 -0.30
CA TYR A 115 3.66 -3.68 0.60
C TYR A 115 2.37 -3.36 -0.17
N THR A 116 1.25 -3.79 0.39
CA THR A 116 -0.10 -3.35 -0.01
C THR A 116 -0.97 -3.11 1.22
N SER A 117 -1.65 -1.97 1.26
CA SER A 117 -2.63 -1.65 2.31
C SER A 117 -3.99 -2.30 2.10
N LEU A 118 -4.21 -2.95 0.95
CA LEU A 118 -5.46 -3.62 0.64
C LEU A 118 -5.60 -4.94 1.40
N GLY A 119 -6.85 -5.37 1.66
CA GLY A 119 -7.13 -6.70 2.19
C GLY A 119 -7.67 -6.72 3.62
N HIS A 120 -8.49 -5.76 4.01
CA HIS A 120 -9.17 -5.78 5.31
C HIS A 120 -10.09 -7.00 5.44
N ASN A 121 -10.95 -7.21 4.46
CA ASN A 121 -11.92 -8.32 4.49
C ASN A 121 -11.33 -9.60 3.94
N LYS A 122 -11.62 -10.74 4.58
CA LYS A 122 -11.19 -12.06 4.11
C LYS A 122 -11.72 -12.40 2.71
N GLU A 123 -12.90 -11.89 2.36
CA GLU A 123 -13.53 -12.11 1.06
C GLU A 123 -12.72 -11.48 -0.08
N SER A 124 -12.01 -10.37 0.20
CA SER A 124 -11.15 -9.68 -0.77
C SER A 124 -10.04 -10.59 -1.31
N TYR A 125 -9.57 -11.56 -0.50
CA TYR A 125 -8.50 -12.50 -0.90
C TYR A 125 -8.95 -13.51 -1.96
N ALA A 126 -10.26 -13.70 -2.17
CA ALA A 126 -10.80 -14.49 -3.27
C ALA A 126 -10.91 -13.68 -4.58
N ASN A 127 -10.76 -12.35 -4.53
CA ASN A 127 -10.85 -11.49 -5.70
C ASN A 127 -9.56 -11.61 -6.54
N PRO A 128 -9.66 -11.92 -7.86
CA PRO A 128 -8.50 -12.04 -8.74
C PRO A 128 -7.59 -10.82 -8.80
N ILE A 129 -8.13 -9.63 -8.59
CA ILE A 129 -7.36 -8.39 -8.54
C ILE A 129 -6.37 -8.45 -7.37
N LEU A 130 -6.85 -8.77 -6.16
CA LEU A 130 -6.02 -8.75 -4.97
C LEU A 130 -5.08 -9.96 -4.89
N TYR A 131 -5.55 -11.18 -5.10
CA TYR A 131 -4.67 -12.35 -4.94
C TYR A 131 -3.53 -12.36 -5.96
N ARG A 132 -3.78 -11.91 -7.22
CA ARG A 132 -2.71 -11.80 -8.23
C ARG A 132 -1.75 -10.66 -7.89
N HIS A 133 -2.26 -9.56 -7.31
CA HIS A 133 -1.44 -8.47 -6.81
C HIS A 133 -0.45 -8.96 -5.74
N ILE A 134 -0.97 -9.66 -4.74
CA ILE A 134 -0.15 -10.22 -3.66
C ILE A 134 0.84 -11.25 -4.21
N LEU A 135 0.39 -12.18 -5.07
CA LEU A 135 1.28 -13.18 -5.68
C LEU A 135 2.41 -12.52 -6.48
N GLY A 136 2.08 -11.51 -7.27
CA GLY A 136 3.08 -10.75 -8.03
C GLY A 136 4.08 -10.03 -7.13
N GLY A 137 3.62 -9.50 -6.00
CA GLY A 137 4.48 -8.89 -4.99
C GLY A 137 5.41 -9.90 -4.31
N ILE A 138 4.91 -11.10 -4.00
CA ILE A 138 5.71 -12.19 -3.45
C ILE A 138 6.82 -12.60 -4.43
N LEU A 139 6.48 -12.84 -5.69
CA LEU A 139 7.44 -13.23 -6.73
C LEU A 139 8.51 -12.14 -6.92
N TRP A 140 8.11 -10.87 -6.92
CA TRP A 140 9.06 -9.76 -7.00
C TRP A 140 10.00 -9.72 -5.79
N ALA A 141 9.47 -9.88 -4.58
CA ALA A 141 10.28 -9.89 -3.35
C ALA A 141 11.26 -11.07 -3.29
N MET A 142 10.89 -12.22 -3.89
CA MET A 142 11.77 -13.39 -4.04
C MET A 142 12.87 -13.19 -5.10
N GLY A 143 12.77 -12.17 -5.94
CA GLY A 143 13.69 -11.97 -7.05
C GLY A 143 13.39 -12.84 -8.28
N ASP A 144 12.21 -13.43 -8.33
CA ASP A 144 11.80 -14.38 -9.38
C ASP A 144 11.00 -13.66 -10.49
N GLN A 145 11.62 -12.63 -11.12
CA GLN A 145 11.05 -11.83 -12.22
C GLN A 145 12.04 -11.55 -13.31
#